data_5f9a08108f93e666f504b828ea9acc72
#
_entry.id   5f9a08108f93e666f504b828ea9acc72
#
_cell.length_a   1.000
_cell.length_b   1.000
_cell.length_c   1.000
_cell.angle_alpha   90.00
_cell.angle_beta   90.00
_cell.angle_gamma   90.00
#
_symmetry.space_group_name_H-M   'P 1'
#
loop_
_entity.id
_entity.type
_entity.pdbx_description
1 polymer ?
#
loop_
_entity_poly.entity_id
_entity_poly.type
_entity_poly.pdbx_seq_one_letter_code
_entity_poly.pdbx_strand_id
1 'polypeptide(L)'
;AGFQVKRTILPGSTFWNDWAKYPFSITNWNHRPLGVQIWALAYRTGEAWNEFGWSNSDFDAILSEALATADTEKRKGLMAKGEKLIQDEGVTIQPYWRSLYNHTRTGLEGGDIHISFDIRPAELRWT
;
A
#
# COMPACT_ATOMS: atom_id res chain seq x y z
N ALA A 1 -21.74 12.16 4.50
CA ALA A 1 -22.43 10.91 4.82
C ALA A 1 -23.14 10.95 6.19
N GLY A 2 -23.08 12.04 6.96
CA GLY A 2 -23.79 12.22 8.22
C GLY A 2 -23.22 11.51 9.45
N PHE A 3 -22.07 10.87 9.33
CA PHE A 3 -21.41 10.25 10.47
C PHE A 3 -20.76 11.30 11.40
N GLN A 4 -20.97 11.14 12.71
CA GLN A 4 -20.28 11.91 13.73
C GLN A 4 -18.92 11.23 14.02
N VAL A 5 -17.82 11.89 13.69
CA VAL A 5 -16.47 11.34 13.89
C VAL A 5 -15.70 12.19 14.89
N LYS A 6 -15.23 11.57 15.96
CA LYS A 6 -14.26 12.18 16.89
C LYS A 6 -12.86 11.71 16.49
N ARG A 7 -12.09 12.60 15.88
CA ARG A 7 -10.70 12.30 15.51
C ARG A 7 -9.76 12.49 16.71
N THR A 8 -8.94 11.48 16.98
CA THR A 8 -7.81 11.54 17.90
C THR A 8 -6.51 11.56 17.11
N ILE A 9 -5.66 12.54 17.33
CA ILE A 9 -4.34 12.63 16.70
C ILE A 9 -3.30 12.21 17.73
N LEU A 10 -2.47 11.25 17.37
CA LEU A 10 -1.38 10.76 18.22
C LEU A 10 -0.02 11.14 17.60
N PRO A 11 1.02 11.36 18.43
CA PRO A 11 2.38 11.45 17.93
C PRO A 11 2.76 10.17 17.16
N GLY A 12 3.54 10.28 16.08
CA GLY A 12 3.95 9.12 15.29
C GLY A 12 4.66 8.05 16.12
N SER A 13 5.50 8.45 17.06
CA SER A 13 6.19 7.54 17.98
C SER A 13 5.24 6.68 18.83
N THR A 14 4.07 7.19 19.17
CA THR A 14 3.03 6.43 19.90
C THR A 14 2.15 5.65 18.94
N PHE A 15 1.71 6.27 17.85
CA PHE A 15 0.80 5.64 16.89
C PHE A 15 1.38 4.35 16.31
N TRP A 16 2.62 4.39 15.83
CA TRP A 16 3.25 3.23 15.17
C TRP A 16 3.60 2.06 16.10
N ASN A 17 3.54 2.23 17.42
CA ASN A 17 3.69 1.12 18.35
C ASN A 17 2.45 0.23 18.40
N ASP A 18 1.28 0.82 18.19
CA ASP A 18 -0.02 0.14 18.36
C ASP A 18 -0.95 0.25 17.14
N TRP A 19 -0.46 0.75 16.01
CA TRP A 19 -1.25 1.09 14.84
C TRP A 19 -2.15 -0.04 14.31
N ALA A 20 -1.68 -1.29 14.40
CA ALA A 20 -2.44 -2.48 13.99
C ALA A 20 -3.47 -2.95 15.05
N LYS A 21 -3.57 -2.27 16.19
CA LYS A 21 -4.48 -2.65 17.30
C LYS A 21 -5.68 -1.72 17.42
N TYR A 22 -5.69 -0.58 16.73
CA TYR A 22 -6.80 0.35 16.80
C TYR A 22 -8.01 -0.20 16.02
N PRO A 23 -9.23 -0.09 16.57
CA PRO A 23 -10.44 -0.61 15.91
C PRO A 23 -10.78 0.17 14.63
N PHE A 24 -10.32 1.41 14.51
CA PHE A 24 -10.44 2.24 13.32
C PHE A 24 -9.31 3.25 13.30
N SER A 25 -8.50 3.24 12.27
CA SER A 25 -7.37 4.15 12.12
C SER A 25 -7.22 4.63 10.68
N ILE A 26 -6.44 5.69 10.49
CA ILE A 26 -6.06 6.18 9.17
C ILE A 26 -4.55 6.02 9.05
N THR A 27 -4.14 5.20 8.13
CA THR A 27 -2.73 4.95 7.78
C THR A 27 -2.44 5.40 6.36
N ASN A 28 -1.19 5.57 6.04
CA ASN A 28 -0.76 5.75 4.66
C ASN A 28 0.36 4.77 4.32
N TRP A 29 0.22 4.18 3.15
CA TRP A 29 1.20 3.25 2.62
C TRP A 29 1.97 3.87 1.48
N ASN A 30 3.27 3.65 1.46
CA ASN A 30 4.06 3.95 0.28
C ASN A 30 3.79 2.88 -0.78
N HIS A 31 3.79 3.27 -2.04
CA HIS A 31 3.61 2.34 -3.14
C HIS A 31 4.70 1.24 -3.15
N ARG A 32 4.41 0.16 -3.85
CA ARG A 32 5.35 -0.89 -4.21
C ARG A 32 5.32 -1.06 -5.72
N PRO A 33 6.40 -1.55 -6.34
CA PRO A 33 6.43 -1.82 -7.78
C PRO A 33 5.30 -2.74 -8.27
N LEU A 34 4.85 -3.66 -7.42
CA LEU A 34 3.74 -4.55 -7.71
C LEU A 34 2.71 -4.53 -6.58
N GLY A 35 1.42 -4.50 -6.91
CA GLY A 35 0.32 -4.51 -5.93
C GLY A 35 0.33 -5.74 -5.03
N VAL A 36 0.70 -6.92 -5.54
CA VAL A 36 0.84 -8.15 -4.75
C VAL A 36 1.80 -8.00 -3.56
N GLN A 37 2.76 -7.09 -3.63
CA GLN A 37 3.71 -6.85 -2.53
C GLN A 37 3.03 -6.20 -1.33
N ILE A 38 2.11 -5.27 -1.54
CA ILE A 38 1.30 -4.68 -0.46
C ILE A 38 0.37 -5.74 0.13
N TRP A 39 -0.27 -6.55 -0.71
CA TRP A 39 -1.15 -7.60 -0.22
C TRP A 39 -0.42 -8.64 0.62
N ALA A 40 0.79 -9.02 0.21
CA ALA A 40 1.62 -9.95 0.97
C ALA A 40 2.04 -9.39 2.34
N LEU A 41 2.19 -8.07 2.46
CA LEU A 41 2.64 -7.42 3.69
C LEU A 41 1.48 -7.11 4.66
N ALA A 42 0.33 -6.64 4.12
CA ALA A 42 -0.70 -6.00 4.92
C ALA A 42 -2.06 -6.71 4.91
N TYR A 43 -2.32 -7.61 3.96
CA TYR A 43 -3.63 -8.24 3.80
C TYR A 43 -3.62 -9.74 4.02
N ARG A 44 -2.48 -10.40 3.87
CA ARG A 44 -2.36 -11.84 4.11
C ARG A 44 -2.70 -12.15 5.56
N THR A 45 -3.42 -13.24 5.76
CA THR A 45 -3.77 -13.73 7.11
C THR A 45 -2.53 -13.92 7.97
N GLY A 46 -2.56 -13.35 9.18
CA GLY A 46 -1.50 -13.54 10.20
C GLY A 46 -0.24 -12.70 10.00
N GLU A 47 -0.14 -11.88 8.95
CA GLU A 47 1.01 -10.99 8.78
C GLU A 47 1.04 -9.89 9.86
N ALA A 48 2.24 -9.57 10.31
CA ALA A 48 2.44 -8.58 11.37
C ALA A 48 1.92 -7.17 11.03
N TRP A 49 1.79 -6.85 9.75
CA TRP A 49 1.29 -5.58 9.24
C TRP A 49 -0.15 -5.64 8.75
N ASN A 50 -0.86 -6.73 9.06
CA ASN A 50 -2.30 -6.82 8.80
C ASN A 50 -3.06 -5.99 9.83
N GLU A 51 -3.13 -4.68 9.58
CA GLU A 51 -3.81 -3.71 10.45
C GLU A 51 -5.33 -3.85 10.48
N PHE A 52 -5.88 -4.61 9.55
CA PHE A 52 -7.32 -4.81 9.41
C PHE A 52 -7.85 -5.92 10.32
N GLY A 53 -6.98 -6.75 10.89
CA GLY A 53 -7.37 -7.96 11.61
C GLY A 53 -8.16 -8.95 10.73
N TRP A 54 -8.03 -8.81 9.41
CA TRP A 54 -8.77 -9.59 8.42
C TRP A 54 -8.10 -10.92 8.12
N SER A 55 -8.91 -11.94 7.87
CA SER A 55 -8.47 -13.29 7.53
C SER A 55 -9.43 -13.89 6.50
N ASN A 56 -8.91 -14.28 5.34
CA ASN A 56 -9.71 -14.90 4.28
C ASN A 56 -8.85 -15.89 3.49
N SER A 57 -9.19 -17.18 3.55
CA SER A 57 -8.44 -18.25 2.91
C SER A 57 -8.46 -18.20 1.39
N ASP A 58 -9.56 -17.72 0.81
CA ASP A 58 -9.68 -17.59 -0.66
C ASP A 58 -8.79 -16.45 -1.16
N PHE A 59 -8.74 -15.35 -0.40
CA PHE A 59 -7.80 -14.27 -0.69
C PHE A 59 -6.34 -14.75 -0.59
N ASP A 60 -5.99 -15.48 0.45
CA ASP A 60 -4.62 -16.01 0.63
C ASP A 60 -4.21 -16.96 -0.50
N ALA A 61 -5.16 -17.77 -1.00
CA ALA A 61 -4.93 -18.64 -2.16
C ALA A 61 -4.72 -17.82 -3.44
N ILE A 62 -5.57 -16.82 -3.70
CA ILE A 62 -5.43 -15.90 -4.85
C ILE A 62 -4.10 -15.16 -4.80
N LEU A 63 -3.73 -14.63 -3.63
CA LEU A 63 -2.46 -13.93 -3.43
C LEU A 63 -1.27 -14.85 -3.71
N SER A 64 -1.30 -16.08 -3.22
CA SER A 64 -0.23 -17.06 -3.43
C SER A 64 -0.06 -17.40 -4.90
N GLU A 65 -1.16 -17.58 -5.64
CA GLU A 65 -1.13 -17.79 -7.10
C GLU A 65 -0.61 -16.53 -7.82
N ALA A 66 -1.05 -15.33 -7.42
CA ALA A 66 -0.62 -14.09 -8.05
C ALA A 66 0.87 -13.83 -7.86
N LEU A 67 1.43 -14.15 -6.69
CA LEU A 67 2.87 -14.05 -6.42
C LEU A 67 3.70 -15.03 -7.28
N ALA A 68 3.16 -16.21 -7.57
CA ALA A 68 3.81 -17.22 -8.41
C ALA A 68 3.63 -16.98 -9.91
N THR A 69 2.77 -16.01 -10.30
CA THR A 69 2.42 -15.78 -11.71
C THR A 69 3.28 -14.67 -12.31
N ALA A 70 4.15 -15.03 -13.27
CA ALA A 70 4.94 -14.08 -14.04
C ALA A 70 4.13 -13.36 -15.12
N ASP A 71 3.15 -14.04 -15.72
CA ASP A 71 2.28 -13.47 -16.75
C ASP A 71 1.46 -12.31 -16.20
N THR A 72 1.60 -11.15 -16.82
CA THR A 72 0.98 -9.90 -16.35
C THR A 72 -0.54 -9.93 -16.47
N GLU A 73 -1.09 -10.47 -17.56
CA GLU A 73 -2.54 -10.45 -17.77
C GLU A 73 -3.24 -11.48 -16.85
N LYS A 74 -2.64 -12.65 -16.70
CA LYS A 74 -3.11 -13.61 -15.70
C LYS A 74 -3.08 -13.03 -14.30
N ARG A 75 -1.98 -12.37 -13.92
CA ARG A 75 -1.86 -11.73 -12.60
C ARG A 75 -2.88 -10.61 -12.39
N LYS A 76 -3.16 -9.77 -13.41
CA LYS A 76 -4.23 -8.77 -13.34
C LYS A 76 -5.59 -9.41 -13.05
N GLY A 77 -5.90 -10.53 -13.70
CA GLY A 77 -7.16 -11.25 -13.43
C GLY A 77 -7.25 -11.78 -12.00
N LEU A 78 -6.14 -12.26 -11.43
CA LEU A 78 -6.08 -12.68 -10.03
C LEU A 78 -6.23 -11.48 -9.09
N MET A 79 -5.54 -10.37 -9.37
CA MET A 79 -5.67 -9.13 -8.59
C MET A 79 -7.11 -8.63 -8.58
N ALA A 80 -7.79 -8.59 -9.72
CA ALA A 80 -9.19 -8.17 -9.79
C ALA A 80 -10.12 -9.03 -8.91
N LYS A 81 -9.87 -10.35 -8.82
CA LYS A 81 -10.63 -11.24 -7.92
C LYS A 81 -10.37 -10.92 -6.44
N GLY A 82 -9.10 -10.72 -6.07
CA GLY A 82 -8.73 -10.36 -4.70
C GLY A 82 -9.26 -8.99 -4.29
N GLU A 83 -9.20 -7.98 -5.18
CA GLU A 83 -9.78 -6.66 -4.95
C GLU A 83 -11.28 -6.74 -4.67
N LYS A 84 -11.97 -7.61 -5.42
CA LYS A 84 -13.40 -7.80 -5.20
C LYS A 84 -13.71 -8.38 -3.82
N LEU A 85 -12.93 -9.34 -3.32
CA LEU A 85 -13.08 -9.86 -1.96
C LEU A 85 -12.87 -8.76 -0.91
N ILE A 86 -11.82 -7.96 -1.04
CA ILE A 86 -11.53 -6.83 -0.15
C ILE A 86 -12.68 -5.84 -0.13
N GLN A 87 -13.26 -5.53 -1.30
CA GLN A 87 -14.40 -4.60 -1.44
C GLN A 87 -15.68 -5.19 -0.85
N ASP A 88 -16.01 -6.43 -1.19
CA ASP A 88 -17.24 -7.08 -0.74
C ASP A 88 -17.29 -7.24 0.78
N GLU A 89 -16.16 -7.47 1.42
CA GLU A 89 -16.06 -7.60 2.87
C GLU A 89 -15.78 -6.27 3.59
N GLY A 90 -15.58 -5.18 2.85
CA GLY A 90 -15.38 -3.85 3.42
C GLY A 90 -14.12 -3.73 4.28
N VAL A 91 -13.06 -4.45 3.91
CA VAL A 91 -11.81 -4.56 4.70
C VAL A 91 -11.15 -3.21 4.93
N THR A 92 -11.19 -2.34 3.92
CA THR A 92 -10.56 -1.02 3.98
C THR A 92 -11.36 0.01 3.18
N ILE A 93 -11.20 1.27 3.55
CA ILE A 93 -11.69 2.42 2.78
C ILE A 93 -10.48 3.15 2.24
N GLN A 94 -10.25 3.05 0.92
CA GLN A 94 -9.19 3.78 0.24
C GLN A 94 -9.79 4.95 -0.56
N PRO A 95 -9.82 6.16 0.01
CA PRO A 95 -10.54 7.28 -0.60
C PRO A 95 -9.79 7.91 -1.78
N TYR A 96 -8.48 7.81 -1.83
CA TYR A 96 -7.65 8.42 -2.87
C TYR A 96 -6.23 7.87 -2.91
N TRP A 97 -5.55 8.08 -4.03
CA TRP A 97 -4.11 7.93 -4.18
C TRP A 97 -3.42 9.27 -3.91
N ARG A 98 -2.46 9.25 -3.02
CA ARG A 98 -1.69 10.45 -2.66
C ARG A 98 -0.62 10.73 -3.71
N SER A 99 -0.53 11.98 -4.18
CA SER A 99 0.57 12.41 -5.02
C SER A 99 1.90 12.36 -4.27
N LEU A 100 2.94 11.93 -4.96
CA LEU A 100 4.33 12.04 -4.51
C LEU A 100 4.97 13.24 -5.20
N TYR A 101 5.80 13.95 -4.47
CA TYR A 101 6.50 15.13 -4.97
C TYR A 101 8.00 14.95 -4.79
N ASN A 102 8.74 15.38 -5.79
CA ASN A 102 10.17 15.54 -5.72
C ASN A 102 10.53 17.01 -5.91
N HIS A 103 11.51 17.48 -5.17
CA HIS A 103 11.99 18.86 -5.26
C HIS A 103 13.48 18.82 -5.53
N THR A 104 13.88 19.39 -6.67
CA THR A 104 15.28 19.52 -7.05
C THR A 104 15.66 21.00 -7.12
N ARG A 105 16.94 21.29 -6.92
CA ARG A 105 17.47 22.61 -7.17
C ARG A 105 17.43 22.90 -8.68
N THR A 106 17.13 24.13 -9.05
CA THR A 106 17.15 24.57 -10.46
C THR A 106 18.51 24.22 -11.11
N GLY A 107 18.46 23.61 -12.27
CA GLY A 107 19.64 23.13 -12.99
C GLY A 107 20.06 21.68 -12.63
N LEU A 108 19.42 21.03 -11.67
CA LEU A 108 19.63 19.59 -11.42
C LEU A 108 18.59 18.76 -12.17
N GLU A 109 19.04 17.92 -13.08
CA GLU A 109 18.23 16.95 -13.82
C GLU A 109 18.54 15.51 -13.40
N GLY A 110 17.67 14.55 -13.77
CA GLY A 110 17.83 13.12 -13.48
C GLY A 110 17.41 12.71 -12.08
N GLY A 111 16.81 13.63 -11.29
CA GLY A 111 16.33 13.36 -9.95
C GLY A 111 14.87 12.89 -9.89
N ASP A 112 14.34 12.27 -10.94
CA ASP A 112 12.95 11.80 -10.98
C ASP A 112 12.69 10.68 -9.98
N ILE A 113 11.46 10.64 -9.46
CA ILE A 113 11.05 9.58 -8.53
C ILE A 113 11.02 8.24 -9.28
N HIS A 114 11.86 7.32 -8.84
CA HIS A 114 11.83 5.95 -9.34
C HIS A 114 10.74 5.13 -8.63
N ILE A 115 10.18 4.13 -9.33
CA ILE A 115 9.11 3.28 -8.80
C ILE A 115 9.51 2.50 -7.52
N SER A 116 10.80 2.25 -7.31
CA SER A 116 11.34 1.63 -6.09
C SER A 116 11.88 2.64 -5.07
N PHE A 117 11.66 3.94 -5.28
CA PHE A 117 12.23 5.05 -4.47
C PHE A 117 13.77 5.14 -4.48
N ASP A 118 14.43 4.46 -5.41
CA ASP A 118 15.87 4.54 -5.51
C ASP A 118 16.31 5.90 -6.05
N ILE A 119 17.33 6.46 -5.44
CA ILE A 119 18.07 7.59 -6.00
C ILE A 119 19.13 6.99 -6.93
N ARG A 120 19.15 7.44 -8.18
CA ARG A 120 20.08 6.99 -9.22
C ARG A 120 21.15 8.05 -9.47
N PRO A 121 22.21 8.10 -8.66
CA PRO A 121 23.21 9.18 -8.74
C PRO A 121 23.87 9.32 -10.11
N ALA A 122 24.00 8.22 -10.85
CA ALA A 122 24.58 8.20 -12.19
C ALA A 122 23.74 8.96 -13.25
N GLU A 123 22.48 9.22 -12.95
CA GLU A 123 21.57 9.97 -13.84
C GLU A 123 21.52 11.46 -13.49
N LEU A 124 22.05 11.85 -12.32
CA LEU A 124 22.07 13.24 -11.89
C LEU A 124 23.08 14.05 -12.69
N ARG A 125 22.65 15.18 -13.23
CA ARG A 125 23.54 16.12 -13.93
C ARG A 125 23.09 17.56 -13.69
N TRP A 126 24.04 18.46 -13.75
CA TRP A 126 23.81 19.91 -13.77
C TRP A 126 23.74 20.41 -15.21
N THR A 127 22.77 21.26 -15.49
CA THR A 127 22.57 21.93 -16.77
C THR A 127 22.65 23.44 -16.60
#